data_0aee87cb3a6b4918d8e304577829d516
#
_entry.id   0aee87cb3a6b4918d8e304577829d516
#
_cell.length_a   1.000
_cell.length_b   1.000
_cell.length_c   1.000
_cell.angle_alpha   90.00
_cell.angle_beta   90.00
_cell.angle_gamma   90.00
#
_symmetry.space_group_name_H-M   'P 1'
#
loop_
_entity.id
_entity.type
_entity.pdbx_description
1 polymer ?
#
loop_
_entity_poly.entity_id
_entity_poly.type
_entity_poly.pdbx_seq_one_letter_code
_entity_poly.pdbx_strand_id
1 'polypeptide(L)'
;VTVRGAGIAILCGLSVLMALPEAGSAQQSRGGSSRAAPKPAEKEKEPPAPAEPPPAPYDRDLLRLSEVIGALAFLRDLCAAPDAAEWPARMKALMEAEGVTPSRRDRLAGAYNRGYRGYSLTYRVCTPAATEAAARYVAEGERLSHALASRFGG
;
A
#
# COMPACT_ATOMS: atom_id res chain seq x y z
N VAL A 1 -48.17 4.67 -8.62
CA VAL A 1 -48.45 3.50 -7.80
C VAL A 1 -47.74 3.71 -6.47
N THR A 2 -48.57 3.96 -5.44
CA THR A 2 -48.22 4.28 -4.06
C THR A 2 -47.99 2.97 -3.30
N VAL A 3 -46.85 2.79 -2.63
CA VAL A 3 -46.71 1.77 -1.55
C VAL A 3 -46.15 2.44 -0.30
N ARG A 4 -47.05 2.52 0.68
CA ARG A 4 -46.84 2.83 2.10
C ARG A 4 -46.35 1.55 2.82
N GLY A 5 -45.66 1.79 3.91
CA GLY A 5 -45.46 0.81 5.00
C GLY A 5 -44.02 0.77 5.43
N ALA A 6 -43.66 0.80 6.63
CA ALA A 6 -44.17 0.85 7.97
C ALA A 6 -42.92 0.92 8.86
N GLY A 7 -42.97 1.74 9.88
CA GLY A 7 -41.95 1.86 10.89
C GLY A 7 -41.86 0.60 11.76
N ILE A 8 -40.64 0.35 12.27
CA ILE A 8 -40.44 -0.45 13.48
C ILE A 8 -39.43 0.32 14.35
N ALA A 9 -39.99 0.91 15.38
CA ALA A 9 -39.25 1.36 16.55
C ALA A 9 -39.00 0.14 17.44
N ILE A 10 -37.77 -0.14 17.79
CA ILE A 10 -37.45 -1.02 18.91
C ILE A 10 -36.60 -0.24 19.91
N LEU A 11 -37.32 0.19 20.93
CA LEU A 11 -36.82 0.56 22.25
C LEU A 11 -36.59 -0.73 23.04
N CYS A 12 -35.44 -0.85 23.70
CA CYS A 12 -35.15 -1.62 24.92
C CYS A 12 -33.61 -1.73 24.98
N GLY A 13 -32.94 -1.49 26.04
CA GLY A 13 -33.27 -1.33 27.44
C GLY A 13 -31.95 -1.16 28.16
N LEU A 14 -31.98 -0.24 29.05
CA LEU A 14 -30.97 0.10 30.05
C LEU A 14 -30.68 -1.12 30.93
N SER A 15 -29.40 -1.48 31.14
CA SER A 15 -28.97 -2.19 32.35
C SER A 15 -27.52 -1.84 32.67
N VAL A 16 -27.40 -0.92 33.56
CA VAL A 16 -26.24 -0.62 34.40
C VAL A 16 -26.08 -1.77 35.39
N LEU A 17 -24.92 -2.36 35.47
CA LEU A 17 -24.49 -3.05 36.66
C LEU A 17 -23.00 -2.79 36.91
N MET A 18 -22.78 -1.84 37.82
CA MET A 18 -21.51 -1.65 38.51
C MET A 18 -21.29 -2.82 39.44
N ALA A 19 -20.16 -3.50 39.30
CA ALA A 19 -19.60 -4.35 40.35
C ALA A 19 -18.12 -4.05 40.45
N LEU A 20 -17.76 -3.35 41.50
CA LEU A 20 -16.40 -3.28 42.05
C LEU A 20 -16.17 -4.57 42.84
N PRO A 21 -15.02 -5.19 42.73
CA PRO A 21 -14.51 -5.98 43.82
C PRO A 21 -13.28 -5.36 44.47
N GLU A 22 -13.39 -5.44 45.74
CA GLU A 22 -12.53 -5.01 46.81
C GLU A 22 -11.07 -5.43 46.70
N ALA A 23 -10.25 -4.54 47.29
CA ALA A 23 -8.86 -4.76 47.65
C ALA A 23 -8.72 -5.97 48.59
N GLY A 24 -8.07 -7.02 48.12
CA GLY A 24 -7.58 -8.13 48.94
C GLY A 24 -6.06 -8.02 49.08
N SER A 25 -5.62 -7.35 50.14
CA SER A 25 -4.25 -7.46 50.64
C SER A 25 -4.04 -8.85 51.23
N ALA A 26 -3.20 -9.66 50.66
CA ALA A 26 -2.65 -10.83 51.31
C ALA A 26 -1.12 -10.78 51.20
N GLN A 27 -0.59 -10.64 52.37
CA GLN A 27 0.80 -10.51 52.74
C GLN A 27 1.46 -11.89 52.83
N GLN A 28 2.70 -11.97 52.39
CA GLN A 28 3.79 -12.72 52.98
C GLN A 28 3.91 -14.22 52.75
N SER A 29 4.94 -14.57 51.95
CA SER A 29 5.86 -15.60 52.44
C SER A 29 7.25 -15.42 51.79
N ARG A 30 8.22 -15.18 52.66
CA ARG A 30 9.64 -15.26 52.39
C ARG A 30 9.99 -16.71 52.02
N GLY A 31 10.54 -16.89 50.88
CA GLY A 31 11.22 -18.10 50.45
C GLY A 31 12.26 -17.75 49.45
N GLY A 32 13.50 -17.59 49.90
CA GLY A 32 14.64 -17.36 49.05
C GLY A 32 14.89 -18.56 48.14
N SER A 33 14.74 -18.37 46.86
CA SER A 33 15.37 -19.19 45.83
C SER A 33 15.88 -18.24 44.79
N SER A 34 17.18 -18.05 44.82
CA SER A 34 17.93 -17.31 43.84
C SER A 34 17.80 -18.03 42.49
N ARG A 35 16.71 -17.73 41.77
CA ARG A 35 16.55 -18.16 40.39
C ARG A 35 17.29 -17.18 39.54
N ALA A 36 18.47 -17.60 39.07
CA ALA A 36 19.24 -16.86 38.10
C ALA A 36 18.32 -16.40 36.96
N ALA A 37 18.25 -15.09 36.75
CA ALA A 37 17.53 -14.50 35.61
C ALA A 37 18.07 -15.15 34.34
N PRO A 38 17.19 -15.53 33.39
CA PRO A 38 17.62 -15.98 32.08
C PRO A 38 18.41 -14.84 31.43
N LYS A 39 19.67 -15.10 31.14
CA LYS A 39 20.51 -14.22 30.33
C LYS A 39 19.71 -13.88 29.07
N PRO A 40 19.55 -12.58 28.68
CA PRO A 40 18.88 -12.25 27.43
C PRO A 40 19.58 -13.02 26.32
N ALA A 41 18.82 -13.82 25.57
CA ALA A 41 19.32 -14.50 24.39
C ALA A 41 19.91 -13.41 23.48
N GLU A 42 21.21 -13.43 23.31
CA GLU A 42 21.93 -12.64 22.35
C GLU A 42 21.30 -12.96 21.01
N LYS A 43 20.55 -12.01 20.42
CA LYS A 43 20.03 -12.16 19.07
C LYS A 43 21.22 -12.41 18.18
N GLU A 44 21.38 -13.63 17.75
CA GLU A 44 22.33 -14.03 16.72
C GLU A 44 22.19 -13.02 15.57
N LYS A 45 23.24 -12.25 15.34
CA LYS A 45 23.27 -11.26 14.25
C LYS A 45 23.03 -12.03 12.96
N GLU A 46 21.84 -11.84 12.40
CA GLU A 46 21.52 -12.32 11.06
C GLU A 46 22.64 -11.90 10.11
N PRO A 47 23.17 -12.83 9.29
CA PRO A 47 24.26 -12.51 8.37
C PRO A 47 23.89 -11.28 7.54
N PRO A 48 24.82 -10.35 7.25
CA PRO A 48 24.53 -9.19 6.42
C PRO A 48 23.90 -9.66 5.10
N ALA A 49 22.75 -9.09 4.74
CA ALA A 49 22.12 -9.37 3.45
C ALA A 49 23.15 -9.11 2.33
N PRO A 50 23.17 -9.94 1.27
CA PRO A 50 24.08 -9.74 0.14
C PRO A 50 23.97 -8.29 -0.37
N ALA A 51 25.12 -7.66 -0.65
CA ALA A 51 25.15 -6.31 -1.18
C ALA A 51 24.31 -6.22 -2.47
N GLU A 52 23.39 -5.25 -2.50
CA GLU A 52 22.51 -5.07 -3.64
C GLU A 52 23.33 -4.56 -4.84
N PRO A 53 23.05 -5.05 -6.08
CA PRO A 53 23.69 -4.51 -7.27
C PRO A 53 23.46 -3.00 -7.39
N PRO A 54 24.41 -2.24 -7.95
CA PRO A 54 24.21 -0.80 -8.15
C PRO A 54 22.99 -0.54 -9.04
N PRO A 55 22.29 0.61 -8.83
CA PRO A 55 21.14 0.98 -9.66
C PRO A 55 21.49 1.00 -11.14
N ALA A 56 20.58 0.49 -11.98
CA ALA A 56 20.75 0.58 -13.43
C ALA A 56 20.66 2.05 -13.89
N PRO A 57 21.33 2.43 -14.99
CA PRO A 57 21.31 3.81 -15.51
C PRO A 57 19.90 4.35 -15.78
N TYR A 58 18.94 3.46 -16.03
CA TYR A 58 17.54 3.79 -16.33
C TYR A 58 16.59 3.67 -15.11
N ASP A 59 17.09 3.36 -13.93
CA ASP A 59 16.24 3.15 -12.74
C ASP A 59 15.36 4.36 -12.43
N ARG A 60 15.88 5.58 -12.61
CA ARG A 60 15.12 6.80 -12.36
C ARG A 60 13.89 6.89 -13.28
N ASP A 61 14.08 6.63 -14.55
CA ASP A 61 13.01 6.73 -15.56
C ASP A 61 12.01 5.57 -15.36
N LEU A 62 12.50 4.39 -14.98
CA LEU A 62 11.67 3.23 -14.68
C LEU A 62 10.79 3.45 -13.44
N LEU A 63 11.34 4.03 -12.37
CA LEU A 63 10.56 4.40 -11.19
C LEU A 63 9.52 5.46 -11.52
N ARG A 64 9.86 6.44 -12.37
CA ARG A 64 8.89 7.43 -12.83
C ARG A 64 7.78 6.80 -13.68
N LEU A 65 8.11 5.87 -14.56
CA LEU A 65 7.12 5.11 -15.34
C LEU A 65 6.19 4.31 -14.40
N SER A 66 6.72 3.66 -13.37
CA SER A 66 5.90 2.96 -12.36
C SER A 66 4.93 3.89 -11.66
N GLU A 67 5.36 5.09 -11.30
CA GLU A 67 4.51 6.12 -10.68
C GLU A 67 3.40 6.60 -11.64
N VAL A 68 3.72 6.82 -12.90
CA VAL A 68 2.76 7.16 -13.96
C VAL A 68 1.71 6.04 -14.11
N ILE A 69 2.13 4.78 -14.18
CA ILE A 69 1.22 3.63 -14.24
C ILE A 69 0.29 3.61 -13.03
N GLY A 70 0.80 3.89 -11.82
CA GLY A 70 -0.01 3.96 -10.60
C GLY A 70 -1.07 5.07 -10.65
N ALA A 71 -0.70 6.26 -11.12
CA ALA A 71 -1.63 7.37 -11.30
C ALA A 71 -2.75 7.01 -12.31
N LEU A 72 -2.37 6.38 -13.42
CA LEU A 72 -3.31 5.95 -14.46
C LEU A 72 -4.21 4.81 -13.99
N ALA A 73 -3.69 3.86 -13.22
CA ALA A 73 -4.52 2.80 -12.63
C ALA A 73 -5.66 3.36 -11.78
N PHE A 74 -5.42 4.43 -11.03
CA PHE A 74 -6.47 5.10 -10.28
C PHE A 74 -7.39 5.96 -11.16
N LEU A 75 -6.83 6.87 -11.97
CA LEU A 75 -7.60 7.86 -12.73
C LEU A 75 -8.49 7.23 -13.80
N ARG A 76 -8.01 6.19 -14.48
CA ARG A 76 -8.77 5.48 -15.52
C ARG A 76 -9.90 4.64 -14.92
N ASP A 77 -9.65 4.01 -13.77
CA ASP A 77 -10.68 3.28 -13.01
C ASP A 77 -11.76 4.23 -12.48
N LEU A 78 -11.35 5.32 -11.85
CA LEU A 78 -12.27 6.36 -11.36
C LEU A 78 -13.22 6.90 -12.45
N CYS A 79 -12.72 7.00 -13.67
CA CYS A 79 -13.47 7.48 -14.83
C CYS A 79 -14.12 6.36 -15.65
N ALA A 80 -14.14 5.12 -15.17
CA ALA A 80 -14.69 3.94 -15.86
C ALA A 80 -14.18 3.84 -17.32
N ALA A 81 -12.92 4.15 -17.54
CA ALA A 81 -12.31 4.11 -18.86
C ALA A 81 -12.15 2.66 -19.35
N PRO A 82 -12.30 2.37 -20.65
CA PRO A 82 -12.30 1.01 -21.18
C PRO A 82 -10.96 0.28 -20.96
N ASP A 83 -9.86 1.00 -20.83
CA ASP A 83 -8.51 0.49 -20.58
C ASP A 83 -8.12 0.45 -19.09
N ALA A 84 -9.05 0.70 -18.16
CA ALA A 84 -8.75 0.77 -16.73
C ALA A 84 -8.02 -0.48 -16.20
N ALA A 85 -8.48 -1.66 -16.60
CA ALA A 85 -7.90 -2.94 -16.17
C ALA A 85 -6.48 -3.21 -16.73
N GLU A 86 -6.08 -2.51 -17.80
CA GLU A 86 -4.76 -2.70 -18.41
C GLU A 86 -3.63 -2.14 -17.54
N TRP A 87 -3.87 -1.05 -16.79
CA TRP A 87 -2.82 -0.35 -16.06
C TRP A 87 -2.21 -1.18 -14.91
N PRO A 88 -3.00 -1.85 -14.06
CA PRO A 88 -2.44 -2.82 -13.11
C PRO A 88 -1.73 -3.99 -13.80
N ALA A 89 -2.23 -4.46 -14.93
CA ALA A 89 -1.61 -5.54 -15.69
C ALA A 89 -0.24 -5.11 -16.26
N ARG A 90 -0.11 -3.88 -16.77
CA ARG A 90 1.18 -3.30 -17.21
C ARG A 90 2.18 -3.20 -16.07
N MET A 91 1.72 -2.79 -14.85
CA MET A 91 2.61 -2.78 -13.68
C MET A 91 3.09 -4.17 -13.30
N LYS A 92 2.20 -5.17 -13.38
CA LYS A 92 2.58 -6.56 -13.13
C LYS A 92 3.66 -7.03 -14.11
N ALA A 93 3.48 -6.78 -15.40
CA ALA A 93 4.46 -7.13 -16.43
C ALA A 93 5.81 -6.43 -16.20
N LEU A 94 5.78 -5.14 -15.83
CA LEU A 94 6.97 -4.39 -15.48
C LEU A 94 7.71 -4.98 -14.27
N MET A 95 6.97 -5.39 -13.25
CA MET A 95 7.52 -6.05 -12.05
C MET A 95 8.12 -7.42 -12.38
N GLU A 96 7.54 -8.16 -13.30
CA GLU A 96 8.04 -9.46 -13.75
C GLU A 96 9.34 -9.30 -14.55
N ALA A 97 9.43 -8.27 -15.39
CA ALA A 97 10.61 -8.00 -16.21
C ALA A 97 11.76 -7.38 -15.41
N GLU A 98 11.47 -6.42 -14.57
CA GLU A 98 12.48 -5.55 -13.95
C GLU A 98 12.69 -5.78 -12.45
N GLY A 99 11.75 -6.44 -11.78
CA GLY A 99 11.80 -6.72 -10.34
C GLY A 99 12.69 -7.89 -9.97
N VAL A 100 13.93 -7.89 -10.45
CA VAL A 100 14.89 -9.03 -10.33
C VAL A 100 15.39 -9.26 -8.90
N THR A 101 15.39 -8.23 -8.06
CA THR A 101 15.71 -8.35 -6.63
C THR A 101 14.53 -7.90 -5.77
N PRO A 102 14.39 -8.37 -4.52
CA PRO A 102 13.34 -7.92 -3.61
C PRO A 102 13.32 -6.40 -3.45
N SER A 103 14.46 -5.76 -3.19
CA SER A 103 14.55 -4.32 -3.00
C SER A 103 14.19 -3.53 -4.27
N ARG A 104 14.59 -4.01 -5.47
CA ARG A 104 14.18 -3.39 -6.73
C ARG A 104 12.66 -3.49 -6.91
N ARG A 105 12.09 -4.63 -6.60
CA ARG A 105 10.64 -4.85 -6.63
C ARG A 105 9.91 -3.91 -5.68
N ASP A 106 10.42 -3.75 -4.46
CA ASP A 106 9.85 -2.85 -3.45
C ASP A 106 9.92 -1.38 -3.90
N ARG A 107 11.00 -0.95 -4.54
CA ARG A 107 11.13 0.39 -5.11
C ARG A 107 10.11 0.66 -6.22
N LEU A 108 9.93 -0.28 -7.14
CA LEU A 108 8.93 -0.20 -8.22
C LEU A 108 7.50 -0.15 -7.66
N ALA A 109 7.17 -1.05 -6.72
CA ALA A 109 5.88 -1.07 -6.04
C ALA A 109 5.63 0.21 -5.24
N GLY A 110 6.65 0.72 -4.56
CA GLY A 110 6.60 2.00 -3.85
C GLY A 110 6.30 3.18 -4.78
N ALA A 111 6.92 3.22 -5.95
CA ALA A 111 6.67 4.24 -6.96
C ALA A 111 5.23 4.17 -7.51
N TYR A 112 4.75 2.99 -7.89
CA TYR A 112 3.36 2.76 -8.27
C TYR A 112 2.38 3.24 -7.21
N ASN A 113 2.60 2.84 -5.96
CA ASN A 113 1.74 3.22 -4.84
C ASN A 113 1.72 4.74 -4.60
N ARG A 114 2.83 5.46 -4.81
CA ARG A 114 2.84 6.93 -4.74
C ARG A 114 1.94 7.55 -5.79
N GLY A 115 2.04 7.11 -7.04
CA GLY A 115 1.19 7.58 -8.14
C GLY A 115 -0.29 7.34 -7.85
N TYR A 116 -0.66 6.12 -7.48
CA TYR A 116 -2.03 5.74 -7.15
C TYR A 116 -2.59 6.58 -5.99
N ARG A 117 -1.86 6.67 -4.88
CA ARG A 117 -2.33 7.38 -3.67
C ARG A 117 -2.38 8.88 -3.87
N GLY A 118 -1.47 9.47 -4.63
CA GLY A 118 -1.46 10.90 -4.91
C GLY A 118 -2.79 11.39 -5.47
N TYR A 119 -3.44 10.59 -6.28
CA TYR A 119 -4.73 10.92 -6.89
C TYR A 119 -5.93 10.41 -6.09
N SER A 120 -5.83 9.23 -5.47
CA SER A 120 -6.92 8.66 -4.66
C SER A 120 -7.26 9.50 -3.43
N LEU A 121 -6.32 10.29 -2.93
CA LEU A 121 -6.57 11.23 -1.84
C LEU A 121 -7.27 12.51 -2.31
N THR A 122 -7.13 12.88 -3.57
CA THR A 122 -7.61 14.14 -4.14
C THR A 122 -8.95 13.99 -4.85
N TYR A 123 -9.13 12.94 -5.64
CA TYR A 123 -10.31 12.72 -6.46
C TYR A 123 -11.21 11.62 -5.88
N ARG A 124 -12.51 11.91 -5.75
CA ARG A 124 -13.55 10.94 -5.31
C ARG A 124 -14.54 10.60 -6.41
N VAL A 125 -14.59 11.43 -7.42
CA VAL A 125 -15.46 11.28 -8.61
C VAL A 125 -14.68 11.68 -9.85
N CYS A 126 -15.07 11.13 -11.00
CA CYS A 126 -14.50 11.55 -12.27
C CYS A 126 -14.88 12.98 -12.59
N THR A 127 -13.90 13.83 -12.81
CA THR A 127 -14.04 15.23 -13.17
C THR A 127 -13.28 15.54 -14.46
N PRO A 128 -13.58 16.64 -15.18
CA PRO A 128 -12.77 17.05 -16.31
C PRO A 128 -11.28 17.17 -15.97
N ALA A 129 -10.94 17.68 -14.79
CA ALA A 129 -9.56 17.77 -14.33
C ALA A 129 -8.91 16.40 -14.12
N ALA A 130 -9.65 15.40 -13.63
CA ALA A 130 -9.15 14.02 -13.52
C ALA A 130 -8.88 13.40 -14.90
N THR A 131 -9.78 13.63 -15.86
CA THR A 131 -9.60 13.17 -17.24
C THR A 131 -8.40 13.83 -17.92
N GLU A 132 -8.22 15.14 -17.73
CA GLU A 132 -7.08 15.87 -18.24
C GLU A 132 -5.76 15.39 -17.61
N ALA A 133 -5.75 15.15 -16.30
CA ALA A 133 -4.59 14.57 -15.61
C ALA A 133 -4.23 13.20 -16.20
N ALA A 134 -5.22 12.33 -16.43
CA ALA A 134 -5.00 11.03 -17.06
C ALA A 134 -4.38 11.18 -18.46
N ALA A 135 -4.88 12.09 -19.30
CA ALA A 135 -4.34 12.33 -20.63
C ALA A 135 -2.86 12.79 -20.59
N ARG A 136 -2.51 13.67 -19.66
CA ARG A 136 -1.10 14.10 -19.48
C ARG A 136 -0.21 12.93 -19.06
N TYR A 137 -0.68 12.05 -18.17
CA TYR A 137 0.09 10.88 -17.77
C TYR A 137 0.23 9.83 -18.85
N VAL A 138 -0.79 9.63 -19.69
CA VAL A 138 -0.65 8.77 -20.88
C VAL A 138 0.48 9.28 -21.76
N ALA A 139 0.47 10.57 -22.12
CA ALA A 139 1.52 11.16 -22.94
C ALA A 139 2.92 11.11 -22.30
N GLU A 140 3.00 11.25 -20.96
CA GLU A 140 4.26 11.11 -20.24
C GLU A 140 4.74 9.63 -20.25
N GLY A 141 3.84 8.68 -19.99
CA GLY A 141 4.14 7.25 -20.02
C GLY A 141 4.65 6.79 -21.38
N GLU A 142 4.03 7.24 -22.46
CA GLU A 142 4.48 6.97 -23.82
C GLU A 142 5.90 7.47 -24.06
N ARG A 143 6.20 8.73 -23.71
CA ARG A 143 7.55 9.29 -23.86
C ARG A 143 8.60 8.51 -23.07
N LEU A 144 8.29 8.16 -21.81
CA LEU A 144 9.19 7.38 -20.96
C LEU A 144 9.43 5.98 -21.52
N SER A 145 8.37 5.30 -21.95
CA SER A 145 8.47 3.95 -22.52
C SER A 145 9.31 3.95 -23.80
N HIS A 146 9.09 4.91 -24.68
CA HIS A 146 9.90 5.07 -25.90
C HIS A 146 11.37 5.39 -25.57
N ALA A 147 11.62 6.27 -24.61
CA ALA A 147 12.98 6.61 -24.20
C ALA A 147 13.72 5.41 -23.59
N LEU A 148 13.05 4.61 -22.78
CA LEU A 148 13.60 3.38 -22.20
C LEU A 148 13.87 2.33 -23.28
N ALA A 149 12.91 2.06 -24.16
CA ALA A 149 13.05 1.08 -25.23
C ALA A 149 14.16 1.48 -26.22
N SER A 150 14.25 2.75 -26.60
CA SER A 150 15.26 3.19 -27.57
C SER A 150 16.69 3.22 -27.05
N ARG A 151 16.87 3.36 -25.72
CA ARG A 151 18.21 3.46 -25.11
C ARG A 151 18.71 2.15 -24.55
N PHE A 152 17.80 1.29 -24.08
CA PHE A 152 18.11 0.12 -23.25
C PHE A 152 17.38 -1.16 -23.72
N GLY A 153 16.40 -1.06 -24.62
CA GLY A 153 15.76 -2.19 -25.26
C GLY A 153 16.66 -2.71 -26.37
N GLY A 154 17.44 -3.78 -26.07
CA GLY A 154 18.28 -4.47 -27.01
C GLY A 154 17.51 -5.44 -27.89
#